data_b59ec65672dad0abbd100c450d12064c
#
_entry.id   b59ec65672dad0abbd100c450d12064c
#
_cell.length_a   1.000
_cell.length_b   1.000
_cell.length_c   1.000
_cell.angle_alpha   90.00
_cell.angle_beta   90.00
_cell.angle_gamma   90.00
#
_symmetry.space_group_name_H-M   'P 1'
#
loop_
_entity.id
_entity.type
_entity.pdbx_description
1 polymer ?
#
loop_
_entity_poly.entity_id
_entity_poly.type
_entity_poly.pdbx_seq_one_letter_code
_entity_poly.pdbx_strand_id
1 'polypeptide(L)'
;MDNNQQEQLSLDILEQEIQAELNSPEAVGIEEPPFDGAERASRKPYRINDFDSPRDKEMAVFTHAKKLSEYIFIITEKSPKKFRWSIIGRLQNASVELVENLYRANFEREEDTRLNYQKSASVSLKLIDFYAETARKKQAITIRQTAVIARQLAETEKLLYGWVRSTKKK
;
A
#
# COMPACT_ATOMS: atom_id res chain seq x y z
N MET A 1 -19.18 -26.52 15.06
CA MET A 1 -18.13 -25.49 14.88
C MET A 1 -18.74 -24.42 14.01
N ASP A 2 -18.91 -23.23 14.55
CA ASP A 2 -19.58 -22.13 13.86
C ASP A 2 -18.72 -21.61 12.70
N ASN A 3 -19.36 -21.33 11.57
CA ASN A 3 -18.73 -20.83 10.34
C ASN A 3 -17.82 -19.59 10.62
N ASN A 4 -18.20 -18.78 11.60
CA ASN A 4 -17.49 -17.61 12.07
C ASN A 4 -16.14 -17.96 12.76
N GLN A 5 -16.06 -19.09 13.46
CA GLN A 5 -14.81 -19.56 14.08
C GLN A 5 -13.82 -20.10 13.05
N GLN A 6 -14.31 -20.72 11.99
CA GLN A 6 -13.44 -21.18 10.89
C GLN A 6 -12.91 -20.01 10.05
N GLU A 7 -13.70 -18.97 9.82
CA GLU A 7 -13.24 -17.75 9.16
C GLU A 7 -12.19 -17.01 9.99
N GLN A 8 -12.40 -16.88 11.31
CA GLN A 8 -11.45 -16.24 12.20
C GLN A 8 -10.11 -16.98 12.25
N LEU A 9 -10.17 -18.33 12.37
CA LEU A 9 -8.96 -19.16 12.38
C LEU A 9 -8.16 -19.09 11.07
N SER A 10 -8.87 -18.99 9.93
CA SER A 10 -8.22 -18.84 8.63
C SER A 10 -7.59 -17.45 8.45
N LEU A 11 -8.16 -16.40 9.06
CA LEU A 11 -7.61 -15.06 9.06
C LEU A 11 -6.35 -14.95 9.93
N ASP A 12 -6.36 -15.57 11.12
CA ASP A 12 -5.21 -15.58 12.02
C ASP A 12 -4.01 -16.34 11.41
N ILE A 13 -4.28 -17.46 10.73
CA ILE A 13 -3.25 -18.21 10.00
C ILE A 13 -2.68 -17.37 8.85
N LEU A 14 -3.53 -16.63 8.13
CA LEU A 14 -3.11 -15.76 7.03
C LEU A 14 -2.24 -14.60 7.53
N GLU A 15 -2.56 -14.02 8.68
CA GLU A 15 -1.76 -12.97 9.31
C GLU A 15 -0.39 -13.48 9.77
N GLN A 16 -0.34 -14.70 10.32
CA GLN A 16 0.92 -15.34 10.70
C GLN A 16 1.81 -15.67 9.49
N GLU A 17 1.22 -16.15 8.38
CA GLU A 17 1.96 -16.40 7.14
C GLU A 17 2.51 -15.11 6.53
N ILE A 18 1.75 -14.00 6.55
CA ILE A 18 2.22 -12.68 6.10
C ILE A 18 3.37 -12.19 6.98
N GLN A 19 3.23 -12.32 8.29
CA GLN A 19 4.26 -11.87 9.22
C GLN A 19 5.53 -12.72 9.10
N ALA A 20 5.40 -14.02 8.79
CA ALA A 20 6.51 -14.91 8.53
C ALA A 20 7.24 -14.56 7.21
N GLU A 21 6.50 -14.20 6.16
CA GLU A 21 7.09 -13.72 4.89
C GLU A 21 7.82 -12.38 5.07
N LEU A 22 7.25 -11.46 5.87
CA LEU A 22 7.87 -10.16 6.18
C LEU A 22 9.14 -10.28 7.02
N ASN A 23 9.18 -11.28 7.90
CA ASN A 23 10.31 -11.52 8.81
C ASN A 23 11.30 -12.56 8.28
N SER A 24 11.10 -13.11 7.09
CA SER A 24 12.00 -14.10 6.52
C SER A 24 13.36 -13.47 6.20
N PRO A 25 14.48 -14.10 6.60
CA PRO A 25 15.81 -13.54 6.30
C PRO A 25 16.13 -13.44 4.82
N GLU A 26 15.39 -14.09 3.94
CA GLU A 26 15.48 -13.95 2.49
C GLU A 26 14.86 -12.64 1.97
N ALA A 27 13.99 -11.96 2.75
CA ALA A 27 13.45 -10.65 2.41
C ALA A 27 14.43 -9.50 2.69
N VAL A 28 15.51 -9.75 3.44
CA VAL A 28 16.51 -8.74 3.90
C VAL A 28 17.80 -8.79 3.10
N GLY A 29 17.84 -9.54 2.01
CA GLY A 29 19.02 -9.64 1.15
C GLY A 29 19.21 -8.47 0.18
N ILE A 30 19.05 -7.22 0.65
CA ILE A 30 19.63 -6.06 -0.02
C ILE A 30 21.00 -5.85 0.62
N GLU A 31 22.06 -6.39 -0.01
CA GLU A 31 23.40 -5.89 0.24
C GLU A 31 23.41 -4.40 -0.13
N GLU A 32 23.36 -3.54 0.88
CA GLU A 32 23.59 -2.12 0.67
C GLU A 32 24.99 -1.98 0.05
N PRO A 33 25.15 -1.23 -1.06
CA PRO A 33 26.46 -0.95 -1.59
C PRO A 33 27.31 -0.29 -0.50
N PRO A 34 28.65 -0.53 -0.44
CA PRO A 34 29.51 0.03 0.59
C PRO A 34 29.40 1.55 0.57
N PHE A 35 28.71 2.09 1.55
CA PHE A 35 28.46 3.51 1.69
C PHE A 35 29.70 4.14 2.30
N ASP A 36 30.34 5.07 1.59
CA ASP A 36 31.48 5.83 2.10
C ASP A 36 31.04 6.66 3.31
N GLY A 37 31.59 6.32 4.48
CA GLY A 37 31.25 6.94 5.76
C GLY A 37 31.57 8.45 5.86
N ALA A 38 32.33 9.01 4.90
CA ALA A 38 32.68 10.42 4.86
C ALA A 38 31.50 11.34 4.46
N GLU A 39 30.57 10.86 3.63
CA GLU A 39 29.38 11.64 3.26
C GLU A 39 28.32 11.75 4.37
N ARG A 40 28.30 10.83 5.32
CA ARG A 40 27.38 10.87 6.47
C ARG A 40 27.70 11.97 7.47
N ALA A 41 28.98 12.36 7.60
CA ALA A 41 29.41 13.33 8.60
C ALA A 41 29.06 14.79 8.25
N SER A 42 28.75 15.08 6.98
CA SER A 42 28.44 16.45 6.52
C SER A 42 26.96 16.78 6.44
N ARG A 43 26.07 15.77 6.47
CA ARG A 43 24.63 15.99 6.46
C ARG A 43 24.14 16.19 7.89
N LYS A 44 23.67 17.40 8.22
CA LYS A 44 22.89 17.61 9.46
C LYS A 44 21.82 16.53 9.52
N PRO A 45 21.70 15.81 10.67
CA PRO A 45 20.65 14.79 10.78
C PRO A 45 19.30 15.45 10.49
N TYR A 46 18.58 14.90 9.53
CA TYR A 46 17.24 15.32 9.20
C TYR A 46 16.41 15.19 10.48
N ARG A 47 16.05 16.30 11.08
CA ARG A 47 15.17 16.28 12.25
C ARG A 47 13.77 15.99 11.72
N ILE A 48 13.34 14.75 11.88
CA ILE A 48 11.96 14.30 11.60
C ILE A 48 10.93 15.24 12.24
N ASN A 49 11.30 15.90 13.34
CA ASN A 49 10.46 16.81 14.11
C ASN A 49 10.12 18.14 13.40
N ASP A 50 10.78 18.52 12.33
CA ASP A 50 10.46 19.75 11.59
C ASP A 50 9.17 19.57 10.72
N PHE A 51 8.70 18.33 10.58
CA PHE A 51 7.44 17.98 9.91
C PHE A 51 6.32 17.57 10.88
N ASP A 52 6.60 17.44 12.18
CA ASP A 52 5.59 17.15 13.22
C ASP A 52 4.81 18.42 13.59
N SER A 53 4.09 18.97 12.64
CA SER A 53 2.96 19.84 12.95
C SER A 53 1.89 19.00 13.65
N PRO A 54 1.18 19.51 14.68
CA PRO A 54 0.09 18.80 15.35
C PRO A 54 -1.06 18.35 14.42
N ARG A 55 -1.01 18.74 13.14
CA ARG A 55 -1.91 18.29 12.08
C ARG A 55 -1.48 16.96 11.45
N ASP A 56 -0.26 16.48 11.74
CA ASP A 56 0.36 15.33 11.09
C ASP A 56 0.18 14.01 11.85
N LYS A 57 -0.91 13.86 12.61
CA LYS A 57 -1.45 12.52 12.84
C LYS A 57 -1.84 11.98 11.47
N GLU A 58 -0.95 11.18 10.92
CA GLU A 58 -1.18 10.55 9.64
C GLU A 58 -2.54 9.86 9.66
N MET A 59 -3.45 10.31 8.79
CA MET A 59 -4.80 9.73 8.76
C MET A 59 -4.69 8.23 8.46
N ALA A 60 -5.52 7.42 9.08
CA ALA A 60 -5.51 5.96 8.92
C ALA A 60 -5.49 5.51 7.45
N VAL A 61 -6.14 6.27 6.54
CA VAL A 61 -6.16 5.96 5.11
C VAL A 61 -4.76 5.92 4.49
N PHE A 62 -3.82 6.79 4.94
CA PHE A 62 -2.44 6.78 4.44
C PHE A 62 -1.69 5.54 4.92
N THR A 63 -1.82 5.22 6.21
CA THR A 63 -1.18 4.03 6.78
C THR A 63 -1.63 2.75 6.05
N HIS A 64 -2.94 2.62 5.78
CA HIS A 64 -3.47 1.48 5.05
C HIS A 64 -3.00 1.44 3.58
N ALA A 65 -3.01 2.59 2.89
CA ALA A 65 -2.55 2.67 1.50
C ALA A 65 -1.06 2.34 1.36
N LYS A 66 -0.21 2.80 2.30
CA LYS A 66 1.22 2.47 2.34
C LYS A 66 1.43 0.98 2.55
N LYS A 67 0.79 0.38 3.56
CA LYS A 67 0.87 -1.07 3.82
C LYS A 67 0.43 -1.89 2.62
N LEU A 68 -0.64 -1.50 1.94
CA LEU A 68 -1.10 -2.15 0.72
C LEU A 68 -0.04 -2.06 -0.38
N SER A 69 0.56 -0.89 -0.60
CA SER A 69 1.61 -0.70 -1.60
C SER A 69 2.85 -1.54 -1.27
N GLU A 70 3.33 -1.48 -0.04
CA GLU A 70 4.47 -2.28 0.44
C GLU A 70 4.22 -3.78 0.26
N TYR A 71 3.04 -4.26 0.66
CA TYR A 71 2.66 -5.65 0.46
C TYR A 71 2.70 -6.07 -1.01
N ILE A 72 2.16 -5.23 -1.91
CA ILE A 72 2.19 -5.49 -3.35
C ILE A 72 3.63 -5.61 -3.86
N PHE A 73 4.56 -4.73 -3.44
CA PHE A 73 5.97 -4.81 -3.83
C PHE A 73 6.60 -6.11 -3.35
N ILE A 74 6.39 -6.50 -2.08
CA ILE A 74 6.95 -7.72 -1.49
C ILE A 74 6.49 -8.96 -2.27
N ILE A 75 5.19 -9.15 -2.46
CA ILE A 75 4.67 -10.36 -3.10
C ILE A 75 4.98 -10.45 -4.61
N THR A 76 5.25 -9.32 -5.24
CA THR A 76 5.55 -9.26 -6.67
C THR A 76 7.04 -9.36 -7.00
N GLU A 77 7.91 -9.28 -6.01
CA GLU A 77 9.35 -9.37 -6.19
C GLU A 77 9.78 -10.69 -6.88
N LYS A 78 9.21 -11.81 -6.43
CA LYS A 78 9.48 -13.16 -6.97
C LYS A 78 8.60 -13.51 -8.19
N SER A 79 7.81 -12.58 -8.72
CA SER A 79 6.93 -12.84 -9.86
C SER A 79 7.71 -13.17 -11.13
N PRO A 80 7.17 -14.06 -12.02
CA PRO A 80 7.85 -14.47 -13.25
C PRO A 80 8.25 -13.28 -14.12
N LYS A 81 9.50 -13.28 -14.61
CA LYS A 81 10.09 -12.17 -15.40
C LYS A 81 9.20 -11.71 -16.56
N LYS A 82 8.48 -12.64 -17.22
CA LYS A 82 7.57 -12.33 -18.34
C LYS A 82 6.42 -11.37 -17.99
N PHE A 83 6.06 -11.25 -16.71
CA PHE A 83 4.96 -10.39 -16.27
C PHE A 83 5.43 -9.08 -15.61
N ARG A 84 6.74 -8.92 -15.34
CA ARG A 84 7.27 -7.75 -14.62
C ARG A 84 6.96 -6.43 -15.31
N TRP A 85 7.15 -6.39 -16.63
CA TRP A 85 6.94 -5.16 -17.42
C TRP A 85 5.49 -4.97 -17.90
N SER A 86 4.62 -5.92 -17.63
CA SER A 86 3.21 -5.86 -18.02
C SER A 86 2.31 -5.70 -16.80
N ILE A 87 1.69 -6.80 -16.37
CA ILE A 87 0.65 -6.75 -15.33
C ILE A 87 1.22 -6.39 -13.94
N ILE A 88 2.42 -6.88 -13.61
CA ILE A 88 3.03 -6.61 -12.30
C ILE A 88 3.44 -5.14 -12.19
N GLY A 89 4.12 -4.59 -13.20
CA GLY A 89 4.47 -3.18 -13.22
C GLY A 89 3.25 -2.26 -13.12
N ARG A 90 2.13 -2.62 -13.76
CA ARG A 90 0.89 -1.85 -13.64
C ARG A 90 0.26 -1.95 -12.25
N LEU A 91 0.31 -3.13 -11.62
CA LEU A 91 -0.16 -3.33 -10.25
C LEU A 91 0.63 -2.46 -9.26
N GLN A 92 1.97 -2.50 -9.37
CA GLN A 92 2.87 -1.67 -8.56
C GLN A 92 2.62 -0.19 -8.79
N ASN A 93 2.56 0.26 -10.04
CA ASN A 93 2.31 1.67 -10.37
C ASN A 93 0.96 2.16 -9.82
N ALA A 94 -0.12 1.37 -9.98
CA ALA A 94 -1.42 1.73 -9.43
C ALA A 94 -1.38 1.87 -7.90
N SER A 95 -0.58 1.05 -7.20
CA SER A 95 -0.42 1.15 -5.75
C SER A 95 0.34 2.40 -5.31
N VAL A 96 1.35 2.81 -6.08
CA VAL A 96 2.09 4.07 -5.85
C VAL A 96 1.20 5.27 -6.14
N GLU A 97 0.48 5.27 -7.28
CA GLU A 97 -0.46 6.33 -7.66
C GLU A 97 -1.56 6.54 -6.62
N LEU A 98 -2.02 5.47 -5.96
CA LEU A 98 -2.94 5.57 -4.83
C LEU A 98 -2.37 6.46 -3.74
N VAL A 99 -1.15 6.15 -3.27
CA VAL A 99 -0.47 6.90 -2.20
C VAL A 99 -0.21 8.34 -2.61
N GLU A 100 0.27 8.57 -3.84
CA GLU A 100 0.50 9.92 -4.38
C GLU A 100 -0.78 10.76 -4.42
N ASN A 101 -1.89 10.20 -4.91
CA ASN A 101 -3.16 10.91 -4.99
C ASN A 101 -3.71 11.25 -3.60
N LEU A 102 -3.53 10.37 -2.61
CA LEU A 102 -3.88 10.67 -1.23
C LEU A 102 -3.06 11.84 -0.68
N TYR A 103 -1.73 11.86 -0.90
CA TYR A 103 -0.90 12.98 -0.49
C TYR A 103 -1.29 14.28 -1.19
N ARG A 104 -1.49 14.26 -2.52
CA ARG A 104 -1.95 15.44 -3.27
C ARG A 104 -3.25 15.97 -2.69
N ALA A 105 -4.23 15.09 -2.41
CA ALA A 105 -5.48 15.48 -1.78
C ALA A 105 -5.29 16.10 -0.40
N ASN A 106 -4.32 15.62 0.39
CA ASN A 106 -4.08 16.12 1.75
C ASN A 106 -3.47 17.54 1.76
N PHE A 107 -2.54 17.79 0.84
CA PHE A 107 -1.89 19.11 0.74
C PHE A 107 -2.70 20.13 -0.03
N GLU A 108 -3.73 19.71 -0.77
CA GLU A 108 -4.57 20.61 -1.54
C GLU A 108 -5.52 21.41 -0.64
N ARG A 109 -5.58 22.72 -0.87
CA ARG A 109 -6.43 23.66 -0.11
C ARG A 109 -7.80 23.83 -0.73
N GLU A 110 -7.85 23.83 -2.07
CA GLU A 110 -9.09 23.97 -2.82
C GLU A 110 -9.91 22.68 -2.74
N GLU A 111 -11.18 22.81 -2.34
CA GLU A 111 -12.05 21.66 -2.07
C GLU A 111 -12.32 20.83 -3.34
N ASP A 112 -12.63 21.45 -4.45
CA ASP A 112 -12.94 20.76 -5.70
C ASP A 112 -11.73 19.99 -6.22
N THR A 113 -10.56 20.60 -6.19
CA THR A 113 -9.29 19.97 -6.59
C THR A 113 -8.92 18.83 -5.64
N ARG A 114 -9.14 18.98 -4.33
CA ARG A 114 -8.99 17.91 -3.34
C ARG A 114 -9.91 16.73 -3.65
N LEU A 115 -11.18 17.00 -3.94
CA LEU A 115 -12.16 15.97 -4.32
C LEU A 115 -11.74 15.24 -5.60
N ASN A 116 -11.13 15.94 -6.56
CA ASN A 116 -10.63 15.30 -7.77
C ASN A 116 -9.48 14.32 -7.47
N TYR A 117 -8.53 14.68 -6.60
CA TYR A 117 -7.48 13.76 -6.16
C TYR A 117 -8.04 12.57 -5.37
N GLN A 118 -9.04 12.78 -4.51
CA GLN A 118 -9.72 11.70 -3.79
C GLN A 118 -10.46 10.75 -4.76
N LYS A 119 -11.08 11.27 -5.82
CA LYS A 119 -11.67 10.44 -6.89
C LYS A 119 -10.60 9.67 -7.65
N SER A 120 -9.46 10.28 -7.97
CA SER A 120 -8.33 9.63 -8.61
C SER A 120 -7.78 8.48 -7.73
N ALA A 121 -7.66 8.69 -6.41
CA ALA A 121 -7.30 7.63 -5.48
C ALA A 121 -8.31 6.47 -5.49
N SER A 122 -9.62 6.76 -5.59
CA SER A 122 -10.66 5.72 -5.71
C SER A 122 -10.52 4.93 -7.02
N VAL A 123 -10.12 5.58 -8.12
CA VAL A 123 -9.83 4.90 -9.39
C VAL A 123 -8.62 3.99 -9.24
N SER A 124 -7.55 4.46 -8.58
CA SER A 124 -6.35 3.64 -8.33
C SER A 124 -6.71 2.37 -7.53
N LEU A 125 -7.59 2.45 -6.51
CA LEU A 125 -8.07 1.26 -5.78
C LEU A 125 -8.75 0.23 -6.71
N LYS A 126 -9.60 0.68 -7.62
CA LYS A 126 -10.26 -0.22 -8.60
C LYS A 126 -9.27 -0.81 -9.60
N LEU A 127 -8.24 -0.05 -10.00
CA LEU A 127 -7.18 -0.56 -10.86
C LEU A 127 -6.31 -1.60 -10.16
N ILE A 128 -5.99 -1.41 -8.87
CA ILE A 128 -5.27 -2.41 -8.07
C ILE A 128 -6.06 -3.72 -8.03
N ASP A 129 -7.35 -3.66 -7.73
CA ASP A 129 -8.22 -4.84 -7.70
C ASP A 129 -8.21 -5.57 -9.06
N PHE A 130 -8.42 -4.84 -10.14
CA PHE A 130 -8.40 -5.39 -11.51
C PHE A 130 -7.05 -6.04 -11.86
N TYR A 131 -5.93 -5.37 -11.54
CA TYR A 131 -4.61 -5.89 -11.86
C TYR A 131 -4.23 -7.07 -10.97
N ALA A 132 -4.62 -7.08 -9.69
CA ALA A 132 -4.41 -8.21 -8.79
C ALA A 132 -5.16 -9.46 -9.28
N GLU A 133 -6.44 -9.32 -9.63
CA GLU A 133 -7.21 -10.43 -10.20
C GLU A 133 -6.62 -10.93 -11.52
N THR A 134 -6.15 -10.03 -12.37
CA THR A 134 -5.51 -10.42 -13.63
C THR A 134 -4.19 -11.14 -13.38
N ALA A 135 -3.37 -10.66 -12.44
CA ALA A 135 -2.11 -11.29 -12.05
C ALA A 135 -2.36 -12.70 -11.47
N ARG A 136 -3.42 -12.88 -10.66
CA ARG A 136 -3.85 -14.18 -10.14
C ARG A 136 -4.23 -15.15 -11.28
N LYS A 137 -5.08 -14.71 -12.21
CA LYS A 137 -5.48 -15.52 -13.38
C LYS A 137 -4.30 -15.94 -14.24
N LYS A 138 -3.24 -15.13 -14.29
CA LYS A 138 -1.98 -15.44 -14.98
C LYS A 138 -0.99 -16.21 -14.10
N GLN A 139 -1.36 -16.58 -12.88
CA GLN A 139 -0.51 -17.28 -11.92
C GLN A 139 0.79 -16.50 -11.59
N ALA A 140 0.75 -15.18 -11.68
CA ALA A 140 1.85 -14.31 -11.30
C ALA A 140 1.86 -14.02 -9.79
N ILE A 141 0.70 -14.10 -9.15
CA ILE A 141 0.50 -14.08 -7.70
C ILE A 141 -0.49 -15.19 -7.31
N THR A 142 -0.47 -15.59 -6.03
CA THR A 142 -1.31 -16.67 -5.51
C THR A 142 -2.73 -16.18 -5.15
N ILE A 143 -3.66 -17.12 -4.98
CA ILE A 143 -5.01 -16.81 -4.50
C ILE A 143 -5.01 -16.22 -3.08
N ARG A 144 -4.13 -16.70 -2.19
CA ARG A 144 -3.97 -16.18 -0.82
C ARG A 144 -3.50 -14.71 -0.86
N GLN A 145 -2.49 -14.41 -1.65
CA GLN A 145 -1.97 -13.04 -1.82
C GLN A 145 -3.06 -12.09 -2.36
N THR A 146 -3.87 -12.55 -3.32
CA THR A 146 -5.00 -11.77 -3.84
C THR A 146 -6.06 -11.50 -2.76
N ALA A 147 -6.36 -12.49 -1.90
CA ALA A 147 -7.30 -12.30 -0.81
C ALA A 147 -6.83 -11.24 0.21
N VAL A 148 -5.53 -11.20 0.53
CA VAL A 148 -4.96 -10.16 1.38
C VAL A 148 -5.08 -8.77 0.73
N ILE A 149 -4.75 -8.65 -0.56
CA ILE A 149 -4.95 -7.40 -1.31
C ILE A 149 -6.42 -6.95 -1.23
N ALA A 150 -7.36 -7.85 -1.49
CA ALA A 150 -8.79 -7.52 -1.48
C ALA A 150 -9.27 -7.01 -0.11
N ARG A 151 -8.80 -7.61 1.00
CA ARG A 151 -9.09 -7.14 2.35
C ARG A 151 -8.55 -5.74 2.61
N GLN A 152 -7.27 -5.51 2.28
CA GLN A 152 -6.64 -4.20 2.47
C GLN A 152 -7.27 -3.12 1.59
N LEU A 153 -7.68 -3.48 0.36
CA LEU A 153 -8.44 -2.59 -0.52
C LEU A 153 -9.77 -2.17 0.11
N ALA A 154 -10.56 -3.12 0.63
CA ALA A 154 -11.85 -2.84 1.25
C ALA A 154 -11.73 -1.88 2.45
N GLU A 155 -10.71 -2.06 3.29
CA GLU A 155 -10.46 -1.17 4.42
C GLU A 155 -10.01 0.22 3.96
N THR A 156 -9.09 0.29 2.99
CA THR A 156 -8.63 1.57 2.46
C THR A 156 -9.77 2.33 1.76
N GLU A 157 -10.62 1.64 1.00
CA GLU A 157 -11.79 2.22 0.35
C GLU A 157 -12.79 2.78 1.37
N LYS A 158 -13.06 2.05 2.45
CA LYS A 158 -13.92 2.50 3.55
C LYS A 158 -13.42 3.80 4.19
N LEU A 159 -12.11 3.87 4.46
CA LEU A 159 -11.48 5.05 5.05
C LEU A 159 -11.49 6.25 4.08
N LEU A 160 -11.17 6.01 2.82
CA LEU A 160 -11.20 7.04 1.76
C LEU A 160 -12.63 7.58 1.59
N TYR A 161 -13.63 6.71 1.55
CA TYR A 161 -15.03 7.12 1.45
C TYR A 161 -15.45 8.02 2.63
N GLY A 162 -15.05 7.66 3.85
CA GLY A 162 -15.28 8.49 5.04
C GLY A 162 -14.66 9.89 4.90
N TRP A 163 -13.43 9.95 4.37
CA TRP A 163 -12.75 11.22 4.12
C TRP A 163 -13.43 12.06 3.03
N VAL A 164 -13.77 11.47 1.90
CA VAL A 164 -14.53 12.14 0.81
C VAL A 164 -15.83 12.75 1.35
N ARG A 165 -16.56 11.97 2.17
CA ARG A 165 -17.81 12.45 2.77
C ARG A 165 -17.60 13.63 3.71
N SER A 166 -16.51 13.67 4.45
CA SER A 166 -16.18 14.79 5.34
C SER A 166 -15.77 16.05 4.58
N THR A 167 -15.09 15.87 3.42
CA THR A 167 -14.73 16.97 2.53
C THR A 167 -15.97 17.67 1.96
N LYS A 168 -16.96 16.90 1.50
CA LYS A 168 -18.21 17.44 0.91
C LYS A 168 -19.17 18.10 1.90
N LYS A 169 -18.94 17.97 3.19
CA LYS A 169 -19.81 18.54 4.23
C LYS A 169 -19.38 19.92 4.71
N LYS A 170 -18.27 20.41 4.25
CA LYS A 170 -17.76 21.74 4.57
C LYS A 170 -18.20 22.74 3.52
#